data_d3e96517bcbad0966011f7d574f10ab4
#
_entry.id   d3e96517bcbad0966011f7d574f10ab4
#
_cell.length_a   1.000
_cell.length_b   1.000
_cell.length_c   1.000
_cell.angle_alpha   90.00
_cell.angle_beta   90.00
_cell.angle_gamma   90.00
#
_symmetry.space_group_name_H-M   'P 1'
#
loop_
_entity.id
_entity.type
_entity.pdbx_description
1 polymer ?
#
loop_
_entity_poly.entity_id
_entity_poly.type
_entity_poly.pdbx_seq_one_letter_code
_entity_poly.pdbx_strand_id
1 'polypeptide(L)'
;MKKLVSAILCSLMFMSFNSYAEETLTIEKQLVGIVGAISGTVKTETRELKEGDKIYLNETIYAAQGSGTQILLLDQSTFTVGEDSEVVMDTFIYDPKTN
;
A
#
# COMPACT_ATOMS: atom_id res chain seq x y z
N MET A 1 25.28 -5.10 54.38
CA MET A 1 25.02 -6.04 53.74
C MET A 1 23.77 -6.01 53.08
N LYS A 2 22.85 -5.97 53.54
CA LYS A 2 21.72 -6.04 52.97
C LYS A 2 21.44 -5.03 51.95
N LYS A 3 21.97 -4.03 51.99
CA LYS A 3 21.76 -3.10 51.13
C LYS A 3 21.90 -3.44 49.72
N LEU A 4 22.69 -4.18 49.45
CA LEU A 4 22.90 -4.49 48.11
C LEU A 4 21.70 -4.89 47.43
N VAL A 5 20.89 -5.45 47.99
CA VAL A 5 19.77 -5.91 47.39
C VAL A 5 19.05 -4.88 46.65
N SER A 6 18.90 -3.82 47.19
CA SER A 6 18.17 -2.87 46.53
C SER A 6 18.70 -2.52 45.21
N ALA A 7 19.84 -2.54 45.03
CA ALA A 7 20.34 -2.15 43.80
C ALA A 7 19.76 -2.88 42.71
N ILE A 8 19.51 -4.01 42.88
CA ILE A 8 19.06 -4.78 41.86
C ILE A 8 17.80 -4.34 41.32
N LEU A 9 16.94 -4.08 42.11
CA LEU A 9 15.74 -3.83 41.56
C LEU A 9 15.73 -2.72 40.64
N CYS A 10 16.37 -1.81 40.84
CA CYS A 10 16.27 -0.74 39.99
C CYS A 10 16.54 -1.11 38.62
N SER A 11 17.26 -1.99 38.41
CA SER A 11 17.65 -2.25 37.08
C SER A 11 16.55 -2.69 36.26
N LEU A 12 15.64 -3.26 36.76
CA LEU A 12 14.72 -3.79 35.91
C LEU A 12 13.78 -2.84 35.39
N MET A 13 13.46 -1.91 36.03
CA MET A 13 12.49 -1.24 35.54
C MET A 13 12.71 -0.58 34.27
N PHE A 14 13.73 -0.16 34.00
CA PHE A 14 13.83 0.53 32.87
C PHE A 14 13.70 -0.12 31.60
N MET A 15 13.83 -1.20 31.47
CA MET A 15 13.81 -1.79 30.24
C MET A 15 12.51 -1.89 29.72
N SER A 16 11.54 -1.62 30.32
CA SER A 16 10.37 -1.96 29.80
C SER A 16 9.73 -1.00 28.95
N PHE A 17 10.02 0.03 28.68
CA PHE A 17 9.25 0.77 27.94
C PHE A 17 9.62 1.25 26.68
N ASN A 18 10.36 0.94 26.09
CA ASN A 18 10.68 1.44 24.91
C ASN A 18 10.18 0.91 23.74
N SER A 19 9.38 0.13 23.61
CA SER A 19 9.14 -0.47 22.43
C SER A 19 8.01 0.06 21.66
N TYR A 20 7.17 0.83 22.07
CA TYR A 20 6.13 1.11 21.20
C TYR A 20 6.29 2.27 20.34
N ALA A 21 7.21 2.94 20.31
CA ALA A 21 7.29 4.08 19.54
C ALA A 21 7.20 3.88 18.09
N GLU A 22 7.65 2.86 17.60
CA GLU A 22 7.66 2.71 16.21
C GLU A 22 6.39 2.48 15.58
N GLU A 23 5.46 2.03 16.22
CA GLU A 23 4.29 1.74 15.51
C GLU A 23 3.67 2.93 14.96
N THR A 24 3.86 4.05 15.48
CA THR A 24 3.19 5.16 14.98
C THR A 24 3.66 5.56 13.63
N LEU A 25 4.72 5.07 13.17
CA LEU A 25 5.16 5.47 11.88
C LEU A 25 4.61 4.65 10.76
N THR A 26 3.81 3.70 11.03
CA THR A 26 3.33 2.84 9.98
C THR A 26 2.27 3.54 9.17
N ILE A 27 2.42 3.55 7.87
CA ILE A 27 1.45 4.12 7.00
C ILE A 27 0.81 3.02 6.25
N GLU A 28 -0.46 2.82 6.41
CA GLU A 28 -1.10 1.74 5.73
C GLU A 28 -1.52 2.11 4.36
N LYS A 29 -1.30 1.30 3.41
CA LYS A 29 -1.71 1.53 2.06
C LYS A 29 -3.14 1.09 1.93
N GLN A 30 -3.94 1.86 1.26
CA GLN A 30 -5.34 1.52 1.11
C GLN A 30 -5.55 0.78 -0.21
N LEU A 31 -6.06 -0.41 -0.15
CA LEU A 31 -6.30 -1.19 -1.34
C LEU A 31 -7.48 -0.62 -2.08
N VAL A 32 -7.35 -0.41 -3.38
CA VAL A 32 -8.44 0.11 -4.16
C VAL A 32 -8.86 -0.84 -5.27
N GLY A 33 -8.04 -1.79 -5.64
CA GLY A 33 -8.41 -2.70 -6.71
C GLY A 33 -7.40 -3.79 -6.94
N ILE A 34 -7.67 -4.62 -7.92
CA ILE A 34 -6.80 -5.74 -8.27
C ILE A 34 -6.71 -5.80 -9.77
N VAL A 35 -5.53 -6.09 -10.28
CA VAL A 35 -5.33 -6.19 -11.72
C VAL A 35 -6.08 -7.40 -12.23
N GLY A 36 -7.03 -7.18 -13.13
CA GLY A 36 -7.82 -8.28 -13.63
C GLY A 36 -7.29 -8.85 -14.91
N ALA A 37 -6.81 -8.04 -15.81
CA ALA A 37 -6.24 -8.53 -17.05
C ALA A 37 -5.15 -7.58 -17.45
N ILE A 38 -4.16 -8.06 -18.18
CA ILE A 38 -3.07 -7.23 -18.55
C ILE A 38 -2.56 -7.66 -19.91
N SER A 39 -2.17 -6.73 -20.73
CA SER A 39 -1.63 -7.00 -22.03
C SER A 39 -0.42 -6.14 -22.18
N GLY A 40 0.71 -6.72 -22.54
CA GLY A 40 1.94 -5.95 -22.71
C GLY A 40 2.56 -5.59 -21.36
N THR A 41 3.16 -4.42 -21.31
CA THR A 41 3.87 -3.98 -20.14
C THR A 41 3.11 -2.87 -19.42
N VAL A 42 2.79 -3.11 -18.18
CA VAL A 42 2.09 -2.14 -17.35
C VAL A 42 2.79 -2.15 -16.01
N LYS A 43 3.06 -0.97 -15.47
CA LYS A 43 3.82 -0.90 -14.23
C LYS A 43 3.41 0.28 -13.37
N THR A 44 3.87 0.30 -12.15
CA THR A 44 3.71 1.46 -11.30
C THR A 44 5.09 2.09 -11.12
N GLU A 45 5.21 3.03 -10.19
CA GLU A 45 6.50 3.64 -9.96
C GLU A 45 7.51 2.66 -9.43
N THR A 46 7.06 1.58 -8.80
CA THR A 46 7.98 0.72 -8.10
C THR A 46 7.99 -0.72 -8.59
N ARG A 47 7.08 -1.11 -9.44
CA ARG A 47 7.03 -2.52 -9.83
C ARG A 47 6.30 -2.71 -11.14
N GLU A 48 6.53 -3.83 -11.75
CA GLU A 48 5.81 -4.20 -12.96
C GLU A 48 4.61 -5.00 -12.53
N LEU A 49 3.46 -4.78 -13.14
CA LEU A 49 2.23 -5.39 -12.70
C LEU A 49 1.92 -6.69 -13.42
N LYS A 50 1.22 -7.58 -12.72
CA LYS A 50 0.79 -8.83 -13.28
C LYS A 50 -0.63 -9.05 -12.86
N GLU A 51 -1.30 -9.98 -13.49
CA GLU A 51 -2.67 -10.26 -13.15
C GLU A 51 -2.74 -10.70 -11.69
N GLY A 52 -3.70 -10.20 -10.97
CA GLY A 52 -3.85 -10.54 -9.58
C GLY A 52 -3.14 -9.60 -8.61
N ASP A 53 -2.31 -8.71 -9.14
CA ASP A 53 -1.62 -7.81 -8.25
C ASP A 53 -2.57 -6.80 -7.64
N LYS A 54 -2.26 -6.35 -6.45
CA LYS A 54 -3.11 -5.40 -5.76
C LYS A 54 -2.70 -3.99 -6.11
N ILE A 55 -3.67 -3.12 -6.23
CA ILE A 55 -3.43 -1.73 -6.55
C ILE A 55 -3.88 -0.90 -5.36
N TYR A 56 -3.04 0.05 -4.96
CA TYR A 56 -3.31 0.84 -3.78
C TYR A 56 -3.56 2.31 -4.12
N LEU A 57 -4.19 2.99 -3.21
CA LEU A 57 -4.50 4.38 -3.42
C LEU A 57 -3.23 5.17 -3.65
N ASN A 58 -3.32 6.09 -4.57
CA ASN A 58 -2.21 6.98 -4.94
C ASN A 58 -1.08 6.32 -5.73
N GLU A 59 -1.25 5.09 -6.14
CA GLU A 59 -0.27 4.53 -7.04
C GLU A 59 -0.53 5.06 -8.44
N THR A 60 0.51 5.27 -9.22
CA THR A 60 0.37 5.69 -10.60
C THR A 60 0.61 4.49 -11.48
N ILE A 61 -0.25 4.25 -12.42
CA ILE A 61 -0.15 3.12 -13.32
C ILE A 61 0.25 3.62 -14.68
N TYR A 62 1.30 3.03 -15.24
CA TYR A 62 1.80 3.41 -16.55
C TYR A 62 1.61 2.25 -17.51
N ALA A 63 0.94 2.47 -18.62
CA ALA A 63 0.79 1.46 -19.64
C ALA A 63 1.60 1.89 -20.85
N ALA A 64 2.49 1.01 -21.28
CA ALA A 64 3.37 1.35 -22.38
C ALA A 64 2.64 1.30 -23.70
N GLN A 65 3.32 1.60 -24.76
CA GLN A 65 2.70 1.59 -26.05
C GLN A 65 2.24 0.18 -26.37
N GLY A 66 1.05 0.02 -26.87
CA GLY A 66 0.54 -1.29 -27.18
C GLY A 66 0.11 -2.10 -25.98
N SER A 67 0.08 -1.52 -24.80
CA SER A 67 -0.22 -2.24 -23.59
C SER A 67 -1.49 -1.74 -22.95
N GLY A 68 -2.02 -2.46 -22.00
CA GLY A 68 -3.20 -2.02 -21.29
C GLY A 68 -3.56 -2.98 -20.19
N THR A 69 -4.47 -2.55 -19.35
CA THR A 69 -4.87 -3.40 -18.26
C THR A 69 -6.28 -3.05 -17.81
N GLN A 70 -6.93 -3.99 -17.17
CA GLN A 70 -8.21 -3.76 -16.55
C GLN A 70 -8.05 -3.96 -15.06
N ILE A 71 -8.55 -3.04 -14.28
CA ILE A 71 -8.43 -3.10 -12.84
C ILE A 71 -9.82 -3.25 -12.27
N LEU A 72 -9.98 -4.26 -11.43
CA LEU A 72 -11.25 -4.49 -10.80
C LEU A 72 -11.25 -3.73 -9.49
N LEU A 73 -12.10 -2.74 -9.41
CA LEU A 73 -12.13 -1.91 -8.22
C LEU A 73 -12.96 -2.55 -7.12
N LEU A 74 -12.78 -2.12 -5.91
CA LEU A 74 -13.46 -2.77 -4.82
C LEU A 74 -14.97 -2.60 -4.85
N ASP A 75 -15.47 -1.61 -5.56
CA ASP A 75 -16.91 -1.47 -5.67
C ASP A 75 -17.45 -2.30 -6.83
N GLN A 76 -16.64 -3.19 -7.35
CA GLN A 76 -17.03 -4.12 -8.40
C GLN A 76 -17.09 -3.49 -9.77
N SER A 77 -16.66 -2.28 -9.94
CA SER A 77 -16.58 -1.71 -11.26
C SER A 77 -15.23 -2.06 -11.86
N THR A 78 -15.10 -1.87 -13.16
CA THR A 78 -13.86 -2.14 -13.87
C THR A 78 -13.32 -0.86 -14.45
N PHE A 79 -12.05 -0.63 -14.24
CA PHE A 79 -11.40 0.55 -14.76
C PHE A 79 -10.36 0.12 -15.78
N THR A 80 -10.43 0.63 -16.98
CA THR A 80 -9.51 0.23 -18.04
C THR A 80 -8.46 1.29 -18.30
N VAL A 81 -7.21 0.86 -18.35
CA VAL A 81 -6.10 1.75 -18.65
C VAL A 81 -5.63 1.40 -20.05
N GLY A 82 -5.67 2.34 -20.96
CA GLY A 82 -5.27 2.09 -22.34
C GLY A 82 -3.80 2.31 -22.58
N GLU A 83 -3.38 2.10 -23.81
CA GLU A 83 -1.96 2.21 -24.11
C GLU A 83 -1.47 3.64 -23.99
N ASP A 84 -0.21 3.77 -23.74
CA ASP A 84 0.43 5.06 -23.64
C ASP A 84 -0.26 5.94 -22.61
N SER A 85 -0.71 5.38 -21.51
CA SER A 85 -1.46 6.10 -20.52
C SER A 85 -0.78 6.13 -19.18
N GLU A 86 -1.12 7.12 -18.39
CA GLU A 86 -0.59 7.22 -17.07
C GLU A 86 -1.78 7.63 -16.20
N VAL A 87 -2.12 6.86 -15.18
CA VAL A 87 -3.28 7.11 -14.37
C VAL A 87 -2.94 7.03 -12.92
N VAL A 88 -3.33 8.02 -12.14
CA VAL A 88 -3.12 7.99 -10.70
C VAL A 88 -4.37 7.45 -10.05
N MET A 89 -4.22 6.44 -9.23
CA MET A 89 -5.36 5.83 -8.59
C MET A 89 -5.68 6.60 -7.33
N ASP A 90 -6.47 7.63 -7.44
CA ASP A 90 -6.75 8.47 -6.30
C ASP A 90 -8.22 8.36 -5.93
N THR A 91 -8.64 9.08 -4.92
CA THR A 91 -9.98 8.92 -4.42
C THR A 91 -11.02 9.32 -5.43
N PHE A 92 -10.68 10.20 -6.33
CA PHE A 92 -11.65 10.61 -7.30
C PHE A 92 -12.01 9.44 -8.20
N ILE A 93 -11.08 8.61 -8.58
CA ILE A 93 -11.35 7.50 -9.42
C ILE A 93 -12.06 6.40 -8.65
N TYR A 94 -11.67 6.18 -7.41
CA TYR A 94 -12.20 5.08 -6.67
C TYR A 94 -13.55 5.36 -6.04
N ASP A 95 -13.91 6.56 -5.78
CA ASP A 95 -15.06 6.90 -4.95
C ASP A 95 -16.36 6.70 -5.70
N PRO A 96 -17.14 5.74 -5.34
CA PRO A 96 -18.37 5.47 -6.06
C PRO A 96 -19.41 6.52 -5.83
N LYS A 97 -19.26 7.37 -4.91
CA LYS A 97 -20.22 8.33 -4.69
C LYS A 97 -20.06 9.51 -5.54
N THR A 98 -19.03 9.65 -6.19
CA THR A 98 -18.83 10.74 -6.96
C THR A 98 -19.64 10.78 -8.12
N ASN A 99 -20.36 10.12 -8.47
CA ASN A 99 -21.05 10.16 -9.67
C ASN A 99 -22.07 10.91 -9.64
#